data_389627bc02a920deb53642073b8d40a2
#
_entry.id   389627bc02a920deb53642073b8d40a2
#
_cell.length_a   1.000
_cell.length_b   1.000
_cell.length_c   1.000
_cell.angle_alpha   90.00
_cell.angle_beta   90.00
_cell.angle_gamma   90.00
#
_symmetry.space_group_name_H-M   'P 1'
#
loop_
_entity.id
_entity.type
_entity.pdbx_description
1 polymer ?
#
loop_
_entity_poly.entity_id
_entity_poly.type
_entity_poly.pdbx_seq_one_letter_code
_entity_poly.pdbx_strand_id
1 'polypeptide(L)'
;MKKLMALLLAVAMVASLTACGSKAEDASTGAANGTITFATNAEFPPFEFIASNGVLGEFDGIDMAMAKMIAEDNGMEAKMENMEFDSLLIALQNGQIDAVIAGMTVTDERKEAVDFSTPYYTATQVMIVKEGSDIAKATDMEGKRIAVVQGYTGEVCVNDLGYSYEAFKKGTECIMELVNDKCDVVVLDSATASKYVADNEGLKIVEDTEAFGSEEYAIAVAKGNTELLDKINASIEKLLADGTVSELAVKYTEEATE
;
A
#
# COMPACT_ATOMS: atom_id res chain seq x y z
N MET A 1 -31.10 62.70 -35.37
CA MET A 1 -31.00 61.98 -34.08
C MET A 1 -30.73 60.50 -34.22
N LYS A 2 -30.15 59.96 -35.32
CA LYS A 2 -29.87 58.52 -35.54
C LYS A 2 -28.38 58.20 -35.67
N LYS A 3 -27.49 59.15 -35.44
CA LYS A 3 -26.02 58.95 -35.56
C LYS A 3 -25.25 59.05 -34.24
N LEU A 4 -25.95 59.32 -33.11
CA LEU A 4 -25.29 59.38 -31.75
C LEU A 4 -25.45 58.12 -30.93
N MET A 5 -26.26 57.15 -31.34
CA MET A 5 -26.49 55.92 -30.63
C MET A 5 -25.53 54.74 -31.02
N ALA A 6 -24.75 54.94 -32.10
CA ALA A 6 -23.84 53.93 -32.61
C ALA A 6 -22.42 54.01 -31.99
N LEU A 7 -22.11 55.07 -31.21
CA LEU A 7 -20.78 55.28 -30.63
C LEU A 7 -20.67 54.83 -29.17
N LEU A 8 -21.79 54.52 -28.52
CA LEU A 8 -21.80 54.06 -27.10
C LEU A 8 -21.80 52.54 -26.94
N LEU A 9 -21.96 51.76 -28.02
CA LEU A 9 -21.88 50.28 -27.98
C LEU A 9 -20.49 49.72 -28.31
N ALA A 10 -19.55 50.56 -28.76
CA ALA A 10 -18.20 50.14 -29.14
C ALA A 10 -17.17 50.22 -27.98
N VAL A 11 -17.52 50.80 -26.84
CA VAL A 11 -16.59 50.96 -25.68
C VAL A 11 -16.81 49.89 -24.59
N ALA A 12 -17.91 49.13 -24.68
CA ALA A 12 -18.22 48.07 -23.71
C ALA A 12 -17.63 46.66 -24.02
N MET A 13 -16.91 46.51 -25.16
CA MET A 13 -16.35 45.19 -25.58
C MET A 13 -14.82 45.07 -25.46
N VAL A 14 -14.13 46.01 -24.82
CA VAL A 14 -12.65 45.94 -24.65
C VAL A 14 -12.22 45.64 -23.20
N ALA A 15 -13.17 45.46 -22.27
CA ALA A 15 -12.84 45.25 -20.85
C ALA A 15 -13.00 43.76 -20.36
N SER A 16 -13.11 42.77 -21.28
CA SER A 16 -13.32 41.35 -20.87
C SER A 16 -12.28 40.37 -21.40
N LEU A 17 -11.07 40.82 -21.72
CA LEU A 17 -9.99 39.94 -22.24
C LEU A 17 -8.69 39.99 -21.40
N THR A 18 -8.81 40.18 -20.08
CA THR A 18 -7.68 40.06 -19.18
C THR A 18 -8.06 39.30 -17.88
N ALA A 19 -8.47 38.04 -18.01
CA ALA A 19 -8.56 37.12 -16.89
C ALA A 19 -8.61 35.67 -17.39
N CYS A 20 -7.58 35.23 -18.11
CA CYS A 20 -7.23 33.83 -18.24
C CYS A 20 -5.71 33.73 -18.23
N GLY A 21 -5.14 34.11 -17.10
CA GLY A 21 -3.89 33.62 -16.61
C GLY A 21 -4.26 32.43 -15.74
N SER A 22 -4.41 31.25 -16.32
CA SER A 22 -4.38 30.00 -15.56
C SER A 22 -2.99 29.91 -14.95
N LYS A 23 -2.87 30.35 -13.69
CA LYS A 23 -1.86 29.75 -12.83
C LYS A 23 -2.10 28.26 -12.92
N ALA A 24 -1.09 27.51 -13.34
CA ALA A 24 -0.97 26.15 -12.96
C ALA A 24 -1.04 26.16 -11.42
N GLU A 25 -2.13 25.69 -10.85
CA GLU A 25 -2.19 25.37 -9.45
C GLU A 25 -1.20 24.22 -9.28
N ASP A 26 -0.14 24.48 -8.54
CA ASP A 26 0.75 23.45 -8.00
C ASP A 26 -0.14 22.39 -7.36
N ALA A 27 -0.03 21.17 -7.87
CA ALA A 27 -0.68 19.99 -7.30
C ALA A 27 0.10 19.52 -6.05
N SER A 28 0.19 20.39 -5.06
CA SER A 28 0.63 20.07 -3.69
C SER A 28 -0.59 20.24 -2.80
N THR A 29 -1.41 19.21 -2.67
CA THR A 29 -2.75 19.38 -2.10
C THR A 29 -2.99 18.74 -0.74
N GLY A 30 -2.10 18.03 -0.12
CA GLY A 30 -2.43 17.35 1.15
C GLY A 30 -2.11 18.15 2.42
N ALA A 31 -0.89 18.58 2.55
CA ALA A 31 -0.40 19.20 3.80
C ALA A 31 -0.95 20.61 4.11
N ALA A 32 -1.56 21.29 3.14
CA ALA A 32 -2.02 22.68 3.29
C ALA A 32 -3.30 22.83 4.14
N ASN A 33 -4.01 21.74 4.43
CA ASN A 33 -5.31 21.78 5.14
C ASN A 33 -5.31 21.06 6.50
N GLY A 34 -4.18 20.68 7.03
CA GLY A 34 -4.10 19.91 8.28
C GLY A 34 -4.60 18.47 8.17
N THR A 35 -4.67 17.93 6.95
CA THR A 35 -5.04 16.53 6.66
C THR A 35 -3.96 15.90 5.79
N ILE A 36 -3.62 14.65 6.08
CA ILE A 36 -2.83 13.79 5.20
C ILE A 36 -3.70 12.63 4.74
N THR A 37 -3.84 12.47 3.43
CA THR A 37 -4.60 11.37 2.83
C THR A 37 -3.66 10.24 2.48
N PHE A 38 -3.73 9.17 3.26
CA PHE A 38 -3.06 7.91 2.98
C PHE A 38 -3.93 7.02 2.10
N ALA A 39 -3.31 6.13 1.34
CA ALA A 39 -4.00 5.02 0.71
C ALA A 39 -3.37 3.69 1.09
N THR A 40 -4.21 2.67 1.10
CA THR A 40 -3.87 1.29 1.44
C THR A 40 -4.65 0.29 0.59
N ASN A 41 -4.31 -1.00 0.70
CA ASN A 41 -5.13 -2.12 0.23
C ASN A 41 -5.50 -2.99 1.44
N ALA A 42 -6.67 -2.73 2.05
CA ALA A 42 -7.08 -3.30 3.33
C ALA A 42 -7.48 -4.80 3.23
N GLU A 43 -6.61 -5.60 2.61
CA GLU A 43 -6.68 -7.04 2.40
C GLU A 43 -5.38 -7.75 2.84
N PHE A 44 -4.57 -7.07 3.67
CA PHE A 44 -3.23 -7.51 4.05
C PHE A 44 -3.00 -7.52 5.57
N PRO A 45 -3.76 -8.38 6.32
CA PRO A 45 -3.56 -8.50 7.76
C PRO A 45 -2.17 -9.08 8.07
N PRO A 46 -1.51 -8.65 9.15
CA PRO A 46 -1.97 -7.77 10.23
C PRO A 46 -1.70 -6.28 9.98
N PHE A 47 -1.24 -5.87 8.79
CA PHE A 47 -0.86 -4.49 8.49
C PHE A 47 -2.08 -3.59 8.22
N GLU A 48 -2.98 -4.03 7.34
CA GLU A 48 -4.20 -3.32 6.99
C GLU A 48 -5.35 -4.28 6.65
N PHE A 49 -6.48 -4.07 7.30
CA PHE A 49 -7.68 -4.88 7.12
C PHE A 49 -8.94 -4.10 7.52
N ILE A 50 -10.09 -4.58 7.05
CA ILE A 50 -11.40 -4.03 7.41
C ILE A 50 -11.82 -4.58 8.78
N ALA A 51 -12.20 -3.69 9.69
CA ALA A 51 -12.70 -4.00 11.03
C ALA A 51 -13.97 -3.18 11.36
N SER A 52 -14.82 -3.71 12.22
CA SER A 52 -16.06 -3.01 12.61
C SER A 52 -15.83 -1.70 13.36
N ASN A 53 -14.69 -1.58 14.08
CA ASN A 53 -14.26 -0.41 14.83
C ASN A 53 -12.74 -0.32 14.77
N GLY A 54 -12.22 0.04 13.62
CA GLY A 54 -10.77 0.17 13.40
C GLY A 54 -10.21 1.48 13.97
N VAL A 55 -8.89 1.57 14.04
CA VAL A 55 -8.19 2.78 14.55
C VAL A 55 -8.36 3.99 13.63
N LEU A 56 -8.68 3.76 12.35
CA LEU A 56 -9.06 4.79 11.36
C LEU A 56 -10.39 4.44 10.70
N GLY A 57 -11.51 4.69 11.40
CA GLY A 57 -12.83 4.37 10.90
C GLY A 57 -13.09 2.87 10.81
N GLU A 58 -13.22 2.34 9.60
CA GLU A 58 -13.38 0.91 9.34
C GLU A 58 -12.05 0.19 9.05
N PHE A 59 -10.92 0.88 9.15
CA PHE A 59 -9.60 0.33 8.86
C PHE A 59 -8.81 0.11 10.14
N ASP A 60 -8.17 -1.05 10.27
CA ASP A 60 -7.34 -1.42 11.42
C ASP A 60 -6.07 -2.14 10.97
N GLY A 61 -5.09 -2.26 11.87
CA GLY A 61 -3.82 -2.89 11.62
C GLY A 61 -2.62 -2.02 11.98
N ILE A 62 -1.43 -2.59 11.80
CA ILE A 62 -0.15 -1.92 12.09
C ILE A 62 -0.03 -0.62 11.31
N ASP A 63 -0.26 -0.67 10.00
CA ASP A 63 -0.13 0.45 9.09
C ASP A 63 -1.15 1.55 9.39
N MET A 64 -2.36 1.16 9.76
CA MET A 64 -3.42 2.08 10.14
C MET A 64 -3.08 2.83 11.43
N ALA A 65 -2.55 2.11 12.43
CA ALA A 65 -2.09 2.72 13.67
C ALA A 65 -0.93 3.68 13.43
N MET A 66 0.03 3.28 12.59
CA MET A 66 1.17 4.13 12.21
C MET A 66 0.72 5.37 11.44
N ALA A 67 -0.16 5.24 10.45
CA ALA A 67 -0.69 6.38 9.69
C ALA A 67 -1.34 7.43 10.60
N LYS A 68 -2.14 6.98 11.57
CA LYS A 68 -2.75 7.84 12.56
C LYS A 68 -1.71 8.56 13.43
N MET A 69 -0.74 7.81 13.98
CA MET A 69 0.31 8.37 14.84
C MET A 69 1.19 9.38 14.08
N ILE A 70 1.53 9.09 12.83
CA ILE A 70 2.31 9.98 11.96
C ILE A 70 1.55 11.29 11.71
N ALA A 71 0.25 11.22 11.41
CA ALA A 71 -0.55 12.43 11.21
C ALA A 71 -0.66 13.25 12.50
N GLU A 72 -0.96 12.62 13.64
CA GLU A 72 -1.08 13.27 14.95
C GLU A 72 0.24 13.94 15.38
N ASP A 73 1.39 13.28 15.18
CA ASP A 73 2.72 13.80 15.51
C ASP A 73 3.06 15.08 14.70
N ASN A 74 2.46 15.20 13.51
CA ASN A 74 2.61 16.38 12.64
C ASN A 74 1.46 17.39 12.76
N GLY A 75 0.57 17.24 13.72
CA GLY A 75 -0.59 18.12 13.93
C GLY A 75 -1.61 18.08 12.80
N MET A 76 -1.70 16.93 12.10
CA MET A 76 -2.62 16.67 11.00
C MET A 76 -3.64 15.60 11.36
N GLU A 77 -4.70 15.51 10.57
CA GLU A 77 -5.69 14.42 10.62
C GLU A 77 -5.35 13.39 9.54
N ALA A 78 -5.33 12.10 9.89
CA ALA A 78 -5.18 11.01 8.93
C ALA A 78 -6.52 10.72 8.26
N LYS A 79 -6.54 10.68 6.93
CA LYS A 79 -7.62 10.15 6.13
C LYS A 79 -7.11 8.91 5.39
N MET A 80 -7.93 7.86 5.32
CA MET A 80 -7.57 6.61 4.64
C MET A 80 -8.47 6.37 3.43
N GLU A 81 -7.85 6.09 2.28
CA GLU A 81 -8.51 5.62 1.07
C GLU A 81 -8.12 4.16 0.82
N ASN A 82 -9.09 3.30 0.53
CA ASN A 82 -8.86 1.90 0.21
C ASN A 82 -9.02 1.66 -1.28
N MET A 83 -8.04 1.01 -1.90
CA MET A 83 -8.07 0.67 -3.33
C MET A 83 -7.23 -0.57 -3.63
N GLU A 84 -7.33 -1.08 -4.86
CA GLU A 84 -6.50 -2.20 -5.32
C GLU A 84 -5.01 -1.83 -5.26
N PHE A 85 -4.17 -2.76 -4.84
CA PHE A 85 -2.74 -2.52 -4.58
C PHE A 85 -1.99 -1.97 -5.81
N ASP A 86 -2.26 -2.54 -6.99
CA ASP A 86 -1.65 -2.12 -8.26
C ASP A 86 -2.04 -0.69 -8.70
N SER A 87 -3.07 -0.12 -8.07
CA SER A 87 -3.52 1.26 -8.34
C SER A 87 -2.90 2.30 -7.41
N LEU A 88 -2.30 1.89 -6.28
CA LEU A 88 -1.81 2.79 -5.23
C LEU A 88 -0.78 3.80 -5.74
N LEU A 89 0.28 3.32 -6.40
CA LEU A 89 1.35 4.20 -6.89
C LEU A 89 0.87 5.11 -8.03
N ILE A 90 -0.10 4.67 -8.84
CA ILE A 90 -0.71 5.49 -9.89
C ILE A 90 -1.52 6.62 -9.25
N ALA A 91 -2.31 6.34 -8.21
CA ALA A 91 -3.08 7.35 -7.49
C ALA A 91 -2.15 8.38 -6.82
N LEU A 92 -1.04 7.92 -6.23
CA LEU A 92 -0.01 8.77 -5.64
C LEU A 92 0.65 9.71 -6.67
N GLN A 93 1.07 9.17 -7.82
CA GLN A 93 1.67 9.96 -8.90
C GLN A 93 0.72 11.00 -9.51
N ASN A 94 -0.58 10.69 -9.52
CA ASN A 94 -1.62 11.60 -9.99
C ASN A 94 -2.05 12.66 -8.94
N GLY A 95 -1.46 12.64 -7.73
CA GLY A 95 -1.79 13.57 -6.66
C GLY A 95 -3.20 13.39 -6.09
N GLN A 96 -3.79 12.20 -6.20
CA GLN A 96 -5.09 11.86 -5.64
C GLN A 96 -5.01 11.57 -4.14
N ILE A 97 -3.84 11.17 -3.67
CA ILE A 97 -3.47 10.86 -2.30
C ILE A 97 -2.09 11.44 -2.01
N ASP A 98 -1.74 11.60 -0.74
CA ASP A 98 -0.49 12.20 -0.30
C ASP A 98 0.60 11.16 -0.03
N ALA A 99 0.21 9.98 0.46
CA ALA A 99 1.12 8.89 0.80
C ALA A 99 0.45 7.53 0.64
N VAL A 100 1.26 6.48 0.47
CA VAL A 100 0.83 5.08 0.50
C VAL A 100 1.47 4.39 1.71
N ILE A 101 0.64 3.74 2.53
CA ILE A 101 1.04 2.86 3.62
C ILE A 101 0.23 1.57 3.48
N ALA A 102 0.89 0.48 3.05
CA ALA A 102 0.22 -0.71 2.54
C ALA A 102 1.13 -1.96 2.57
N GLY A 103 1.92 -2.17 3.63
CA GLY A 103 2.93 -3.22 3.65
C GLY A 103 3.84 -3.17 2.41
N MET A 104 4.08 -1.96 1.88
CA MET A 104 4.68 -1.81 0.57
C MET A 104 6.19 -2.02 0.60
N THR A 105 6.65 -3.09 -0.04
CA THR A 105 8.06 -3.40 -0.21
C THR A 105 8.77 -2.35 -1.03
N VAL A 106 9.94 -1.92 -0.55
CA VAL A 106 10.86 -1.05 -1.26
C VAL A 106 11.55 -1.85 -2.36
N THR A 107 11.25 -1.57 -3.64
CA THR A 107 11.93 -2.17 -4.79
C THR A 107 12.56 -1.09 -5.67
N ASP A 108 13.57 -1.47 -6.47
CA ASP A 108 14.23 -0.53 -7.37
C ASP A 108 13.26 -0.01 -8.44
N GLU A 109 12.35 -0.86 -8.94
CA GLU A 109 11.31 -0.45 -9.87
C GLU A 109 10.38 0.60 -9.26
N ARG A 110 9.89 0.38 -8.02
CA ARG A 110 9.01 1.33 -7.34
C ARG A 110 9.73 2.64 -7.02
N LYS A 111 11.04 2.60 -6.69
CA LYS A 111 11.88 3.79 -6.47
C LYS A 111 12.01 4.68 -7.71
N GLU A 112 11.84 4.16 -8.91
CA GLU A 112 11.82 5.00 -10.11
C GLU A 112 10.61 5.95 -10.12
N ALA A 113 9.49 5.49 -9.58
CA ALA A 113 8.20 6.16 -9.62
C ALA A 113 7.90 7.06 -8.42
N VAL A 114 8.40 6.69 -7.23
CA VAL A 114 8.07 7.33 -5.94
C VAL A 114 9.32 7.47 -5.07
N ASP A 115 9.21 8.24 -3.97
CA ASP A 115 10.21 8.25 -2.91
C ASP A 115 9.68 7.48 -1.70
N PHE A 116 10.55 6.74 -1.02
CA PHE A 116 10.23 5.92 0.13
C PHE A 116 10.78 6.51 1.42
N SER A 117 10.05 6.32 2.49
CA SER A 117 10.49 6.62 3.84
C SER A 117 11.58 5.65 4.32
N THR A 118 12.13 5.93 5.51
CA THR A 118 12.83 4.93 6.32
C THR A 118 11.95 3.68 6.46
N PRO A 119 12.48 2.47 6.22
CA PRO A 119 11.73 1.24 6.42
C PRO A 119 11.27 1.07 7.88
N TYR A 120 10.06 0.55 8.05
CA TYR A 120 9.49 0.33 9.38
C TYR A 120 9.29 -1.15 9.74
N TYR A 121 9.33 -2.05 8.75
CA TYR A 121 9.15 -3.48 8.94
C TYR A 121 10.03 -4.28 7.98
N THR A 122 10.38 -5.51 8.37
CA THR A 122 11.12 -6.46 7.53
C THR A 122 10.32 -7.74 7.38
N ALA A 123 10.11 -8.19 6.15
CA ALA A 123 9.39 -9.41 5.79
C ALA A 123 10.23 -10.29 4.86
N THR A 124 9.69 -11.45 4.54
CA THR A 124 10.19 -12.35 3.48
C THR A 124 8.99 -12.90 2.71
N GLN A 125 9.18 -13.34 1.48
CA GLN A 125 8.17 -14.15 0.81
C GLN A 125 8.22 -15.60 1.33
N VAL A 126 7.04 -16.22 1.43
CA VAL A 126 6.88 -17.60 1.84
C VAL A 126 5.86 -18.32 0.95
N MET A 127 5.88 -19.63 0.96
CA MET A 127 4.90 -20.47 0.29
C MET A 127 3.85 -20.95 1.31
N ILE A 128 2.58 -20.76 1.01
CA ILE A 128 1.47 -21.37 1.75
C ILE A 128 1.01 -22.58 0.96
N VAL A 129 0.98 -23.72 1.60
CA VAL A 129 0.58 -25.01 0.99
C VAL A 129 -0.34 -25.77 1.94
N LYS A 130 -1.07 -26.77 1.42
CA LYS A 130 -1.80 -27.68 2.29
C LYS A 130 -0.88 -28.60 3.09
N GLU A 131 -1.31 -28.99 4.28
CA GLU A 131 -0.69 -30.09 4.99
C GLU A 131 -0.61 -31.35 4.12
N GLY A 132 0.53 -32.04 4.12
CA GLY A 132 0.77 -33.18 3.24
C GLY A 132 1.26 -32.83 1.83
N SER A 133 1.38 -31.53 1.48
CA SER A 133 2.05 -31.11 0.24
C SER A 133 3.50 -31.60 0.19
N ASP A 134 3.95 -31.94 -1.02
CA ASP A 134 5.34 -32.31 -1.36
C ASP A 134 6.24 -31.09 -1.61
N ILE A 135 5.69 -29.88 -1.64
CA ILE A 135 6.44 -28.64 -1.80
C ILE A 135 7.19 -28.35 -0.49
N ALA A 136 8.52 -28.33 -0.55
CA ALA A 136 9.42 -28.06 0.56
C ALA A 136 10.36 -26.87 0.31
N LYS A 137 10.46 -26.39 -0.93
CA LYS A 137 11.28 -25.26 -1.37
C LYS A 137 10.74 -24.69 -2.68
N ALA A 138 11.22 -23.50 -3.05
CA ALA A 138 10.75 -22.78 -4.24
C ALA A 138 10.87 -23.57 -5.55
N THR A 139 11.93 -24.36 -5.70
CA THR A 139 12.11 -25.20 -6.91
C THR A 139 11.07 -26.32 -7.05
N ASP A 140 10.39 -26.70 -5.97
CA ASP A 140 9.33 -27.71 -6.02
C ASP A 140 8.01 -27.14 -6.58
N MET A 141 7.94 -25.82 -6.79
CA MET A 141 6.79 -25.16 -7.42
C MET A 141 6.76 -25.34 -8.95
N GLU A 142 7.86 -25.86 -9.57
CA GLU A 142 7.86 -26.11 -11.02
C GLU A 142 6.73 -27.04 -11.44
N GLY A 143 5.91 -26.56 -12.39
CA GLY A 143 4.75 -27.31 -12.88
C GLY A 143 3.55 -27.38 -11.94
N LYS A 144 3.60 -26.74 -10.78
CA LYS A 144 2.48 -26.59 -9.86
C LYS A 144 1.58 -25.42 -10.27
N ARG A 145 0.34 -25.43 -9.83
CA ARG A 145 -0.59 -24.29 -9.95
C ARG A 145 -0.29 -23.30 -8.85
N ILE A 146 0.24 -22.15 -9.22
CA ILE A 146 0.69 -21.11 -8.29
C ILE A 146 -0.31 -19.97 -8.31
N ALA A 147 -0.74 -19.50 -7.16
CA ALA A 147 -1.55 -18.30 -7.01
C ALA A 147 -0.74 -17.20 -6.31
N VAL A 148 -0.90 -15.96 -6.79
CA VAL A 148 -0.23 -14.76 -6.27
C VAL A 148 -1.19 -13.59 -6.23
N VAL A 149 -0.88 -12.54 -5.47
CA VAL A 149 -1.64 -11.29 -5.50
C VAL A 149 -0.99 -10.35 -6.52
N GLN A 150 -1.81 -9.81 -7.41
CA GLN A 150 -1.37 -8.92 -8.48
C GLN A 150 -0.67 -7.67 -7.93
N GLY A 151 0.53 -7.40 -8.42
CA GLY A 151 1.34 -6.26 -8.03
C GLY A 151 2.15 -6.45 -6.74
N TYR A 152 1.95 -7.55 -6.00
CA TYR A 152 2.76 -7.87 -4.82
C TYR A 152 4.12 -8.45 -5.22
N THR A 153 5.09 -8.39 -4.30
CA THR A 153 6.44 -8.94 -4.56
C THR A 153 6.46 -10.46 -4.70
N GLY A 154 5.48 -11.17 -4.13
CA GLY A 154 5.27 -12.59 -4.39
C GLY A 154 5.05 -12.91 -5.87
N GLU A 155 4.32 -12.06 -6.60
CA GLU A 155 4.17 -12.18 -8.06
C GLU A 155 5.52 -12.02 -8.77
N VAL A 156 6.30 -11.01 -8.36
CA VAL A 156 7.63 -10.75 -8.93
C VAL A 156 8.55 -11.96 -8.69
N CYS A 157 8.59 -12.48 -7.46
CA CYS A 157 9.42 -13.65 -7.12
C CYS A 157 9.09 -14.89 -7.98
N VAL A 158 7.80 -15.18 -8.18
CA VAL A 158 7.38 -16.32 -9.01
C VAL A 158 7.71 -16.09 -10.48
N ASN A 159 7.55 -14.87 -10.97
CA ASN A 159 7.91 -14.50 -12.34
C ASN A 159 9.43 -14.62 -12.57
N ASP A 160 10.26 -14.21 -11.63
CA ASP A 160 11.72 -14.27 -11.70
C ASP A 160 12.23 -15.72 -11.68
N LEU A 161 11.51 -16.63 -11.02
CA LEU A 161 11.75 -18.06 -11.10
C LEU A 161 11.35 -18.68 -12.44
N GLY A 162 10.65 -17.93 -13.31
CA GLY A 162 10.19 -18.37 -14.62
C GLY A 162 8.98 -19.29 -14.58
N TYR A 163 8.20 -19.28 -13.49
CA TYR A 163 7.03 -20.14 -13.35
C TYR A 163 5.75 -19.42 -13.81
N SER A 164 4.80 -20.21 -14.31
CA SER A 164 3.45 -19.71 -14.61
C SER A 164 2.62 -19.64 -13.35
N TYR A 165 1.81 -18.59 -13.21
CA TYR A 165 0.94 -18.36 -12.06
C TYR A 165 -0.41 -17.80 -12.48
N GLU A 166 -1.37 -17.81 -11.56
CA GLU A 166 -2.62 -17.07 -11.65
C GLU A 166 -2.60 -15.93 -10.62
N ALA A 167 -2.85 -14.70 -11.10
CA ALA A 167 -2.84 -13.51 -10.24
C ALA A 167 -4.26 -13.11 -9.86
N PHE A 168 -4.48 -12.85 -8.57
CA PHE A 168 -5.74 -12.44 -7.96
C PHE A 168 -5.63 -11.02 -7.40
N LYS A 169 -6.76 -10.38 -7.14
CA LYS A 169 -6.76 -9.03 -6.57
C LYS A 169 -6.57 -9.03 -5.05
N LYS A 170 -6.86 -10.16 -4.39
CA LYS A 170 -6.88 -10.29 -2.93
C LYS A 170 -6.18 -11.55 -2.47
N GLY A 171 -5.47 -11.45 -1.32
CA GLY A 171 -4.88 -12.60 -0.67
C GLY A 171 -5.91 -13.65 -0.26
N THR A 172 -7.09 -13.22 0.19
CA THR A 172 -8.22 -14.09 0.51
C THR A 172 -8.67 -14.93 -0.67
N GLU A 173 -8.64 -14.41 -1.90
CA GLU A 173 -8.96 -15.17 -3.12
C GLU A 173 -7.93 -16.27 -3.36
N CYS A 174 -6.63 -15.96 -3.24
CA CYS A 174 -5.55 -16.94 -3.35
C CYS A 174 -5.73 -18.10 -2.35
N ILE A 175 -6.04 -17.77 -1.09
CA ILE A 175 -6.27 -18.76 -0.03
C ILE A 175 -7.49 -19.62 -0.35
N MET A 176 -8.58 -19.03 -0.85
CA MET A 176 -9.77 -19.80 -1.27
C MET A 176 -9.46 -20.75 -2.42
N GLU A 177 -8.63 -20.36 -3.39
CA GLU A 177 -8.20 -21.26 -4.46
C GLU A 177 -7.37 -22.44 -3.90
N LEU A 178 -6.50 -22.19 -2.93
CA LEU A 178 -5.70 -23.23 -2.26
C LEU A 178 -6.57 -24.19 -1.46
N VAL A 179 -7.47 -23.67 -0.63
CA VAL A 179 -8.39 -24.48 0.20
C VAL A 179 -9.29 -25.37 -0.67
N ASN A 180 -9.73 -24.87 -1.82
CA ASN A 180 -10.61 -25.59 -2.75
C ASN A 180 -9.87 -26.46 -3.79
N ASP A 181 -8.58 -26.75 -3.61
CA ASP A 181 -7.75 -27.56 -4.52
C ASP A 181 -7.64 -27.03 -5.96
N LYS A 182 -7.82 -25.73 -6.16
CA LYS A 182 -7.69 -25.11 -7.46
C LYS A 182 -6.26 -24.60 -7.74
N CYS A 183 -5.48 -24.27 -6.70
CA CYS A 183 -4.05 -24.11 -6.78
C CYS A 183 -3.33 -25.03 -5.79
N ASP A 184 -2.02 -25.18 -5.93
CA ASP A 184 -1.19 -26.07 -5.13
C ASP A 184 -0.34 -25.28 -4.11
N VAL A 185 -0.09 -24.00 -4.38
CA VAL A 185 0.71 -23.12 -3.57
C VAL A 185 0.29 -21.65 -3.78
N VAL A 186 0.36 -20.87 -2.69
CA VAL A 186 0.25 -19.41 -2.71
C VAL A 186 1.60 -18.84 -2.27
N VAL A 187 2.12 -17.82 -2.98
CA VAL A 187 3.32 -17.10 -2.55
C VAL A 187 2.88 -15.75 -2.01
N LEU A 188 3.26 -15.47 -0.76
CA LEU A 188 2.81 -14.28 -0.04
C LEU A 188 3.80 -13.91 1.06
N ASP A 189 3.68 -12.68 1.56
CA ASP A 189 4.51 -12.16 2.65
C ASP A 189 4.30 -12.91 3.97
N SER A 190 5.39 -13.13 4.70
CA SER A 190 5.46 -14.04 5.84
C SER A 190 4.46 -13.73 6.97
N ALA A 191 4.29 -12.45 7.34
CA ALA A 191 3.37 -12.07 8.42
C ALA A 191 1.90 -12.31 8.02
N THR A 192 1.53 -11.91 6.81
CA THR A 192 0.18 -12.13 6.26
C THR A 192 -0.09 -13.61 6.01
N ALA A 193 0.91 -14.35 5.53
CA ALA A 193 0.83 -15.80 5.40
C ALA A 193 0.55 -16.48 6.75
N SER A 194 1.22 -16.04 7.83
CA SER A 194 1.02 -16.58 9.17
C SER A 194 -0.42 -16.37 9.64
N LYS A 195 -1.00 -15.19 9.38
CA LYS A 195 -2.39 -14.91 9.70
C LYS A 195 -3.35 -15.81 8.91
N TYR A 196 -3.16 -15.94 7.61
CA TYR A 196 -4.01 -16.82 6.80
C TYR A 196 -3.93 -18.28 7.18
N VAL A 197 -2.73 -18.77 7.55
CA VAL A 197 -2.56 -20.16 8.02
C VAL A 197 -3.23 -20.35 9.37
N ALA A 198 -3.14 -19.39 10.29
CA ALA A 198 -3.84 -19.45 11.57
C ALA A 198 -5.38 -19.52 11.41
N ASP A 199 -5.92 -18.80 10.43
CA ASP A 199 -7.36 -18.73 10.17
C ASP A 199 -7.91 -19.90 9.33
N ASN A 200 -7.03 -20.74 8.75
CA ASN A 200 -7.42 -21.81 7.83
C ASN A 200 -6.74 -23.13 8.19
N GLU A 201 -7.46 -24.00 8.91
CA GLU A 201 -6.97 -25.33 9.26
C GLU A 201 -6.52 -26.13 8.02
N GLY A 202 -5.44 -26.91 8.17
CA GLY A 202 -4.91 -27.76 7.10
C GLY A 202 -3.97 -27.05 6.13
N LEU A 203 -3.63 -25.77 6.38
CA LEU A 203 -2.58 -25.06 5.70
C LEU A 203 -1.30 -25.01 6.52
N LYS A 204 -0.16 -24.87 5.85
CA LYS A 204 1.15 -24.65 6.48
C LYS A 204 2.00 -23.71 5.65
N ILE A 205 2.95 -23.07 6.33
CA ILE A 205 3.98 -22.25 5.69
C ILE A 205 5.19 -23.13 5.35
N VAL A 206 5.78 -22.85 4.19
CA VAL A 206 7.08 -23.37 3.77
C VAL A 206 7.97 -22.16 3.48
N GLU A 207 9.08 -22.06 4.18
CA GLU A 207 10.08 -21.02 4.00
C GLU A 207 11.21 -21.51 3.10
N ASP A 208 11.72 -20.62 2.24
CA ASP A 208 12.94 -20.86 1.45
C ASP A 208 13.74 -19.56 1.38
N THR A 209 14.58 -19.33 2.37
CA THR A 209 15.39 -18.12 2.51
C THR A 209 16.54 -18.04 1.50
N GLU A 210 16.84 -19.12 0.76
CA GLU A 210 17.80 -19.11 -0.35
C GLU A 210 17.15 -18.55 -1.62
N ALA A 211 15.85 -18.82 -1.82
CA ALA A 211 15.10 -18.36 -2.98
C ALA A 211 14.46 -16.98 -2.76
N PHE A 212 14.00 -16.72 -1.54
CA PHE A 212 13.28 -15.49 -1.19
C PHE A 212 14.09 -14.67 -0.20
N GLY A 213 14.55 -13.51 -0.65
CA GLY A 213 15.32 -12.57 0.16
C GLY A 213 14.47 -11.84 1.20
N SER A 214 15.14 -11.07 2.04
CA SER A 214 14.51 -10.15 2.98
C SER A 214 13.98 -8.93 2.23
N GLU A 215 12.80 -8.46 2.60
CA GLU A 215 12.10 -7.30 2.06
C GLU A 215 11.86 -6.27 3.14
N GLU A 216 11.90 -4.98 2.79
CA GLU A 216 11.66 -3.88 3.71
C GLU A 216 10.39 -3.14 3.31
N TYR A 217 9.47 -2.91 4.27
CA TYR A 217 8.28 -2.09 4.06
C TYR A 217 8.55 -0.65 4.43
N ALA A 218 8.09 0.25 3.56
CA ALA A 218 8.20 1.69 3.77
C ALA A 218 6.96 2.43 3.24
N ILE A 219 6.79 3.66 3.70
CA ILE A 219 5.73 4.56 3.23
C ILE A 219 6.20 5.24 1.95
N ALA A 220 5.37 5.23 0.90
CA ALA A 220 5.68 5.91 -0.34
C ALA A 220 5.04 7.30 -0.39
N VAL A 221 5.77 8.28 -0.91
CA VAL A 221 5.30 9.62 -1.24
C VAL A 221 5.58 9.95 -2.70
N ALA A 222 4.88 10.93 -3.25
CA ALA A 222 5.14 11.38 -4.61
C ALA A 222 6.60 11.80 -4.79
N LYS A 223 7.18 11.46 -5.95
CA LYS A 223 8.58 11.75 -6.26
C LYS A 223 8.92 13.22 -6.06
N GLY A 224 9.93 13.51 -5.25
CA GLY A 224 10.39 14.85 -4.94
C GLY A 224 9.60 15.57 -3.83
N ASN A 225 8.59 14.95 -3.22
CA ASN A 225 7.86 15.51 -2.07
C ASN A 225 8.68 15.35 -0.77
N THR A 226 9.83 16.02 -0.70
CA THR A 226 10.76 15.91 0.42
C THR A 226 10.19 16.46 1.72
N GLU A 227 9.34 17.50 1.67
CA GLU A 227 8.74 18.08 2.87
C GLU A 227 7.86 17.07 3.63
N LEU A 228 7.00 16.36 2.91
CA LEU A 228 6.16 15.33 3.52
C LEU A 228 7.00 14.11 3.96
N LEU A 229 7.97 13.72 3.13
CA LEU A 229 8.87 12.60 3.42
C LEU A 229 9.66 12.83 4.71
N ASP A 230 10.20 14.04 4.91
CA ASP A 230 10.96 14.39 6.12
C ASP A 230 10.08 14.33 7.37
N LYS A 231 8.82 14.77 7.28
CA LYS A 231 7.83 14.66 8.37
C LYS A 231 7.53 13.21 8.72
N ILE A 232 7.27 12.38 7.70
CA ILE A 232 7.01 10.94 7.87
C ILE A 232 8.23 10.26 8.49
N ASN A 233 9.43 10.51 7.98
CA ASN A 233 10.66 9.92 8.49
C ASN A 233 10.92 10.27 9.97
N ALA A 234 10.74 11.53 10.35
CA ALA A 234 10.91 11.96 11.74
C ALA A 234 9.96 11.21 12.69
N SER A 235 8.72 11.00 12.27
CA SER A 235 7.75 10.23 13.05
C SER A 235 8.10 8.73 13.09
N ILE A 236 8.50 8.12 11.97
CA ILE A 236 8.92 6.70 11.92
C ILE A 236 10.14 6.47 12.81
N GLU A 237 11.15 7.32 12.74
CA GLU A 237 12.35 7.20 13.58
C GLU A 237 12.02 7.22 15.07
N LYS A 238 11.08 8.07 15.49
CA LYS A 238 10.58 8.13 16.86
C LYS A 238 9.85 6.83 17.25
N LEU A 239 8.90 6.34 16.41
CA LEU A 239 8.14 5.12 16.65
C LEU A 239 9.01 3.86 16.67
N LEU A 240 10.11 3.85 15.91
CA LEU A 240 11.11 2.78 15.95
C LEU A 240 11.97 2.88 17.23
N ALA A 241 12.40 4.08 17.60
CA ALA A 241 13.30 4.29 18.73
C ALA A 241 12.63 4.01 20.08
N ASP A 242 11.33 4.28 20.23
CA ASP A 242 10.57 4.03 21.45
C ASP A 242 9.94 2.61 21.51
N GLY A 243 10.08 1.80 20.45
CA GLY A 243 9.59 0.43 20.36
C GLY A 243 8.13 0.29 19.95
N THR A 244 7.42 1.38 19.66
CA THR A 244 6.00 1.37 19.30
C THR A 244 5.71 0.45 18.11
N VAL A 245 6.55 0.46 17.06
CA VAL A 245 6.35 -0.42 15.88
C VAL A 245 6.40 -1.90 16.29
N SER A 246 7.33 -2.27 17.18
CA SER A 246 7.42 -3.65 17.68
C SER A 246 6.22 -4.03 18.55
N GLU A 247 5.72 -3.12 19.37
CA GLU A 247 4.52 -3.34 20.17
C GLU A 247 3.28 -3.52 19.31
N LEU A 248 3.13 -2.72 18.24
CA LEU A 248 2.06 -2.88 17.26
C LEU A 248 2.17 -4.24 16.54
N ALA A 249 3.36 -4.64 16.12
CA ALA A 249 3.57 -5.93 15.49
C ALA A 249 3.15 -7.08 16.41
N VAL A 250 3.53 -7.06 17.68
CA VAL A 250 3.11 -8.06 18.66
C VAL A 250 1.59 -8.03 18.85
N LYS A 251 1.01 -6.85 19.10
CA LYS A 251 -0.42 -6.70 19.33
C LYS A 251 -1.25 -7.31 18.19
N TYR A 252 -0.98 -6.92 16.95
CA TYR A 252 -1.77 -7.35 15.81
C TYR A 252 -1.48 -8.78 15.33
N THR A 253 -0.34 -9.39 15.74
CA THR A 253 -0.07 -10.81 15.52
C THR A 253 -0.66 -11.70 16.61
N GLU A 254 -0.68 -11.26 17.88
CA GLU A 254 -1.21 -12.05 18.99
C GLU A 254 -2.75 -11.98 19.08
N GLU A 255 -3.37 -10.80 18.83
CA GLU A 255 -4.84 -10.66 18.76
C GLU A 255 -5.46 -11.50 17.63
N ALA A 256 -4.65 -11.95 16.69
CA ALA A 256 -5.06 -12.83 15.61
C ALA A 256 -5.25 -14.31 16.03
N THR A 257 -4.91 -14.68 17.27
CA THR A 257 -4.96 -16.04 17.78
C THR A 257 -6.04 -16.29 18.85
N GLU A 258 -6.84 -15.29 19.19
CA GLU A 258 -8.04 -15.39 20.04
C GLU A 258 -9.34 -15.35 19.23
#